data_59dad578c37b6eec4f32c3c568c03130
#
_entry.id   59dad578c37b6eec4f32c3c568c03130
#
_cell.length_a   1.000
_cell.length_b   1.000
_cell.length_c   1.000
_cell.angle_alpha   90.00
_cell.angle_beta   90.00
_cell.angle_gamma   90.00
#
_symmetry.space_group_name_H-M   'P 1'
#
loop_
_entity.id
_entity.type
_entity.pdbx_description
1 polymer ?
#
loop_
_entity_poly.entity_id
_entity_poly.type
_entity_poly.pdbx_seq_one_letter_code
_entity_poly.pdbx_strand_id
1 'polypeptide(L)'
;MSFKRFLPGVLALVLASGASQAQIHKIPDQVRRDALAVEAHIERMVMVPMRDGIELASRVYIPKDGEGPFPAILWRSPYDFSEKKIPNPDYSDANLKFALDAVRHGYVFIMQNERGKFFSDGDWEILGRPRTDGHDTMSWIEKQPWSNGRVGTIGCSSTAEWIMGLASERHPAHRAAVPMAQGAGIGRMGPHYEMGNFYRGGAIQLPMVAWLFDNQNLIRPTFPEGLTREERIRVSRYYDLKPDMPAVDWASALRHLPSGDIIRAAGGPPGFYDEMAERTPDDPAWYEGGLYHDNEDFTVPALWVNSWYDLSVAPNAALFNHVRENASKRYVRDNQYMIIGPTEHCHMYRLREPHVVGDRDMGI
;
A
#
# COMPACT_ATOMS: atom_id res chain seq x y z
N MET A 1 -33.39 -67.02 4.24
CA MET A 1 -32.92 -66.54 2.92
C MET A 1 -32.36 -65.16 3.06
N SER A 2 -31.12 -65.09 2.68
CA SER A 2 -30.15 -64.02 2.70
C SER A 2 -30.61 -62.74 2.06
N PHE A 3 -30.41 -61.57 2.68
CA PHE A 3 -30.12 -60.31 2.01
C PHE A 3 -28.79 -59.75 2.52
N LYS A 4 -27.79 -59.97 1.69
CA LYS A 4 -26.44 -59.44 1.88
C LYS A 4 -26.35 -58.03 1.35
N ARG A 5 -25.77 -57.17 2.18
CA ARG A 5 -24.75 -56.15 1.92
C ARG A 5 -24.69 -55.57 0.49
N PHE A 6 -24.98 -54.27 0.37
CA PHE A 6 -24.23 -53.41 -0.55
C PHE A 6 -24.21 -51.96 -0.06
N LEU A 7 -23.00 -51.40 -0.11
CA LEU A 7 -22.50 -50.03 -0.13
C LEU A 7 -22.28 -49.23 1.17
N PRO A 8 -21.04 -49.24 1.61
CA PRO A 8 -20.49 -48.01 2.23
C PRO A 8 -19.37 -47.33 1.36
N GLY A 9 -19.29 -47.60 0.06
CA GLY A 9 -18.20 -47.10 -0.77
C GLY A 9 -18.46 -45.80 -1.55
N VAL A 10 -19.74 -45.41 -1.75
CA VAL A 10 -20.08 -44.28 -2.59
C VAL A 10 -20.17 -42.95 -1.79
N LEU A 11 -20.44 -43.01 -0.51
CA LEU A 11 -20.57 -41.81 0.33
C LEU A 11 -19.21 -41.21 0.71
N ALA A 12 -18.13 -41.98 0.68
CA ALA A 12 -16.78 -41.48 0.98
C ALA A 12 -16.12 -40.73 -0.19
N LEU A 13 -16.52 -41.01 -1.44
CA LEU A 13 -15.97 -40.33 -2.61
C LEU A 13 -16.59 -38.94 -2.85
N VAL A 14 -17.83 -38.71 -2.42
CA VAL A 14 -18.51 -37.41 -2.59
C VAL A 14 -18.05 -36.38 -1.55
N LEU A 15 -17.63 -36.83 -0.39
CA LEU A 15 -17.08 -35.93 0.65
C LEU A 15 -15.61 -35.50 0.39
N ALA A 16 -14.87 -36.33 -0.37
CA ALA A 16 -13.49 -35.99 -0.75
C ALA A 16 -13.41 -34.98 -1.90
N SER A 17 -14.44 -34.91 -2.78
CA SER A 17 -14.46 -33.93 -3.87
C SER A 17 -14.89 -32.53 -3.43
N GLY A 18 -15.70 -32.40 -2.38
CA GLY A 18 -16.12 -31.10 -1.85
C GLY A 18 -15.01 -30.34 -1.08
N ALA A 19 -14.13 -31.09 -0.41
CA ALA A 19 -12.98 -30.47 0.29
C ALA A 19 -11.86 -30.03 -0.66
N SER A 20 -11.76 -30.63 -1.85
CA SER A 20 -10.74 -30.29 -2.85
C SER A 20 -11.04 -29.00 -3.60
N GLN A 21 -12.29 -28.66 -3.86
CA GLN A 21 -12.63 -27.41 -4.59
C GLN A 21 -12.53 -26.15 -3.73
N ALA A 22 -12.77 -26.25 -2.42
CA ALA A 22 -12.58 -25.12 -1.51
C ALA A 22 -11.09 -24.76 -1.26
N GLN A 23 -10.16 -25.66 -1.55
CA GLN A 23 -8.72 -25.44 -1.40
C GLN A 23 -8.03 -24.84 -2.64
N ILE A 24 -8.65 -24.87 -3.81
CA ILE A 24 -8.00 -24.43 -5.05
C ILE A 24 -8.04 -22.90 -5.22
N HIS A 25 -8.91 -22.17 -4.53
CA HIS A 25 -9.07 -20.72 -4.68
C HIS A 25 -8.27 -19.84 -3.70
N LYS A 26 -7.66 -20.41 -2.69
CA LYS A 26 -6.70 -19.69 -1.82
C LYS A 26 -5.32 -20.27 -2.08
N ILE A 27 -4.54 -19.65 -2.97
CA ILE A 27 -3.09 -19.86 -2.91
C ILE A 27 -2.66 -19.26 -1.57
N PRO A 28 -2.34 -20.05 -0.53
CA PRO A 28 -1.96 -19.51 0.76
C PRO A 28 -0.75 -18.61 0.56
N ASP A 29 -0.63 -17.55 1.33
CA ASP A 29 0.56 -16.68 1.29
C ASP A 29 1.83 -17.49 1.51
N GLN A 30 1.75 -18.62 2.20
CA GLN A 30 2.86 -19.54 2.35
C GLN A 30 3.34 -20.10 1.00
N VAL A 31 2.43 -20.48 0.09
CA VAL A 31 2.81 -20.97 -1.25
C VAL A 31 3.52 -19.88 -2.06
N ARG A 32 3.08 -18.61 -1.92
CA ARG A 32 3.75 -17.47 -2.56
C ARG A 32 5.14 -17.23 -1.95
N ARG A 33 5.27 -17.36 -0.63
CA ARG A 33 6.56 -17.26 0.06
C ARG A 33 7.52 -18.36 -0.37
N ASP A 34 7.03 -19.58 -0.47
CA ASP A 34 7.83 -20.73 -0.91
C ASP A 34 8.27 -20.54 -2.36
N ALA A 35 7.38 -20.09 -3.24
CA ALA A 35 7.71 -19.77 -4.63
C ALA A 35 8.76 -18.65 -4.72
N LEU A 36 8.58 -17.55 -3.97
CA LEU A 36 9.56 -16.47 -3.91
C LEU A 36 10.91 -16.92 -3.37
N ALA A 37 10.95 -17.83 -2.39
CA ALA A 37 12.20 -18.37 -1.87
C ALA A 37 12.96 -19.20 -2.94
N VAL A 38 12.23 -19.83 -3.85
CA VAL A 38 12.81 -20.58 -4.99
C VAL A 38 13.21 -19.63 -6.12
N GLU A 39 12.32 -18.73 -6.52
CA GLU A 39 12.41 -17.93 -7.75
C GLU A 39 13.19 -16.61 -7.56
N ALA A 40 13.34 -16.11 -6.32
CA ALA A 40 14.03 -14.87 -6.04
C ALA A 40 15.23 -15.03 -5.09
N HIS A 41 16.22 -14.17 -5.28
CA HIS A 41 17.19 -13.86 -4.24
C HIS A 41 16.58 -12.78 -3.34
N ILE A 42 16.34 -13.11 -2.06
CA ILE A 42 15.62 -12.24 -1.13
C ILE A 42 16.60 -11.56 -0.18
N GLU A 43 16.70 -10.26 -0.27
CA GLU A 43 17.44 -9.44 0.68
C GLU A 43 16.49 -8.84 1.71
N ARG A 44 16.69 -9.16 2.99
CA ARG A 44 15.87 -8.66 4.11
C ARG A 44 16.63 -7.61 4.88
N MET A 45 15.88 -6.67 5.48
CA MET A 45 16.47 -5.62 6.33
C MET A 45 17.57 -4.83 5.61
N VAL A 46 17.34 -4.52 4.34
CA VAL A 46 18.19 -3.57 3.62
C VAL A 46 17.84 -2.19 4.15
N MET A 47 18.77 -1.56 4.84
CA MET A 47 18.60 -0.22 5.34
C MET A 47 19.03 0.77 4.26
N VAL A 48 18.05 1.46 3.68
CA VAL A 48 18.29 2.41 2.59
C VAL A 48 18.55 3.80 3.19
N PRO A 49 19.74 4.39 2.99
CA PRO A 49 20.10 5.67 3.59
C PRO A 49 19.38 6.84 2.90
N MET A 50 18.83 7.74 3.71
CA MET A 50 18.23 8.99 3.26
C MET A 50 19.21 10.15 3.43
N ARG A 51 18.97 11.26 2.72
CA ARG A 51 19.83 12.47 2.74
C ARG A 51 19.99 13.13 4.10
N ASP A 52 19.06 12.91 5.01
CA ASP A 52 19.03 13.44 6.37
C ASP A 52 19.67 12.48 7.41
N GLY A 53 20.26 11.37 6.95
CA GLY A 53 21.02 10.44 7.77
C GLY A 53 20.21 9.32 8.42
N ILE A 54 18.88 9.29 8.24
CA ILE A 54 18.06 8.13 8.66
C ILE A 54 18.11 7.01 7.64
N GLU A 55 17.71 5.81 8.04
CA GLU A 55 17.66 4.65 7.17
C GLU A 55 16.25 4.05 7.11
N LEU A 56 15.81 3.67 5.92
CA LEU A 56 14.49 3.04 5.70
C LEU A 56 14.62 1.54 5.45
N ALA A 57 13.92 0.77 6.27
CA ALA A 57 13.92 -0.69 6.18
C ALA A 57 13.22 -1.16 4.91
N SER A 58 13.90 -1.97 4.13
CA SER A 58 13.43 -2.49 2.86
C SER A 58 13.64 -3.99 2.76
N ARG A 59 12.82 -4.63 1.92
CA ARG A 59 12.99 -6.00 1.46
C ARG A 59 13.06 -5.99 -0.05
N VAL A 60 14.05 -6.66 -0.61
CA VAL A 60 14.31 -6.70 -2.05
C VAL A 60 14.19 -8.13 -2.55
N TYR A 61 13.40 -8.32 -3.59
CA TYR A 61 13.22 -9.59 -4.28
C TYR A 61 13.85 -9.45 -5.67
N ILE A 62 14.97 -10.12 -5.88
CA ILE A 62 15.74 -10.07 -7.14
C ILE A 62 15.48 -11.36 -7.89
N PRO A 63 15.07 -11.34 -9.18
CA PRO A 63 14.90 -12.55 -9.98
C PRO A 63 16.18 -13.40 -10.01
N LYS A 64 16.04 -14.72 -9.82
CA LYS A 64 17.15 -15.65 -10.03
C LYS A 64 17.31 -16.01 -11.49
N ASP A 65 16.20 -16.01 -12.22
CA ASP A 65 16.19 -16.31 -13.65
C ASP A 65 16.32 -15.02 -14.47
N GLY A 66 17.05 -15.11 -15.59
CA GLY A 66 17.26 -13.99 -16.50
C GLY A 66 18.64 -13.36 -16.37
N GLU A 67 19.00 -12.62 -17.40
CA GLU A 67 20.25 -11.86 -17.45
C GLU A 67 19.98 -10.40 -17.01
N GLY A 68 20.39 -10.06 -15.78
CA GLY A 68 20.33 -8.68 -15.31
C GLY A 68 21.26 -7.73 -16.09
N PRO A 69 21.27 -6.43 -15.82
CA PRO A 69 20.51 -5.77 -14.75
C PRO A 69 19.03 -5.62 -15.09
N PHE A 70 18.17 -5.63 -14.03
CA PHE A 70 16.72 -5.64 -14.14
C PHE A 70 16.09 -4.26 -13.90
N PRO A 71 14.90 -3.97 -14.46
CA PRO A 71 14.05 -2.89 -13.99
C PRO A 71 13.51 -3.22 -12.60
N ALA A 72 13.15 -2.19 -11.83
CA ALA A 72 12.63 -2.34 -10.49
C ALA A 72 11.20 -1.84 -10.37
N ILE A 73 10.45 -2.41 -9.42
CA ILE A 73 9.15 -1.92 -8.97
C ILE A 73 9.27 -1.57 -7.49
N LEU A 74 8.97 -0.34 -7.13
CA LEU A 74 8.99 0.17 -5.77
C LEU A 74 7.57 0.25 -5.20
N TRP A 75 7.38 -0.37 -4.04
CA TRP A 75 6.20 -0.27 -3.20
C TRP A 75 6.60 0.24 -1.82
N ARG A 76 6.07 1.38 -1.41
CA ARG A 76 6.31 1.97 -0.08
C ARG A 76 5.05 1.91 0.74
N SER A 77 5.18 1.75 2.06
CA SER A 77 4.04 1.43 2.89
C SER A 77 4.21 1.87 4.34
N PRO A 78 3.14 2.39 4.95
CA PRO A 78 3.03 2.54 6.39
C PRO A 78 2.63 1.24 7.10
N TYR A 79 2.41 0.13 6.36
CA TYR A 79 1.93 -1.13 6.90
C TYR A 79 3.05 -2.15 7.08
N ASP A 80 2.83 -3.08 8.04
CA ASP A 80 3.76 -4.20 8.26
C ASP A 80 3.77 -5.14 7.05
N PHE A 81 4.97 -5.46 6.57
CA PHE A 81 5.24 -6.51 5.59
C PHE A 81 6.16 -7.59 6.16
N SER A 82 6.28 -7.66 7.49
CA SER A 82 7.01 -8.74 8.16
C SER A 82 6.32 -10.10 7.90
N GLU A 83 7.08 -11.19 8.04
CA GLU A 83 6.58 -12.55 7.80
C GLU A 83 5.74 -13.08 8.97
N LYS A 84 5.37 -12.27 9.93
CA LYS A 84 4.49 -12.69 11.04
C LYS A 84 3.12 -13.06 10.49
N LYS A 85 2.54 -14.11 11.04
CA LYS A 85 1.20 -14.59 10.66
C LYS A 85 0.20 -13.43 10.74
N ILE A 86 -0.40 -13.10 9.62
CA ILE A 86 -1.58 -12.25 9.61
C ILE A 86 -2.70 -13.08 10.26
N PRO A 87 -3.29 -12.64 11.38
CA PRO A 87 -4.29 -13.43 12.09
C PRO A 87 -5.57 -13.67 11.29
N ASN A 88 -5.82 -12.87 10.27
CA ASN A 88 -6.99 -12.99 9.42
C ASN A 88 -6.72 -13.92 8.23
N PRO A 89 -7.25 -15.17 8.23
CA PRO A 89 -7.08 -16.11 7.11
C PRO A 89 -7.74 -15.59 5.81
N ASP A 90 -8.60 -14.59 5.90
CA ASP A 90 -9.27 -13.97 4.76
C ASP A 90 -8.47 -12.82 4.17
N TYR A 91 -7.41 -12.37 4.81
CA TYR A 91 -6.53 -11.33 4.30
C TYR A 91 -5.34 -11.97 3.61
N SER A 92 -5.38 -12.00 2.28
CA SER A 92 -4.22 -12.36 1.46
C SER A 92 -3.29 -11.14 1.35
N ASP A 93 -1.99 -11.35 1.57
CA ASP A 93 -0.97 -10.33 1.36
C ASP A 93 -0.80 -10.06 -0.15
N ALA A 94 -1.50 -9.05 -0.64
CA ALA A 94 -1.43 -8.64 -2.05
C ALA A 94 0.00 -8.32 -2.48
N ASN A 95 0.85 -7.90 -1.55
CA ASN A 95 2.22 -7.52 -1.85
C ASN A 95 3.07 -8.73 -2.22
N LEU A 96 2.82 -9.90 -1.62
CA LEU A 96 3.46 -11.15 -2.03
C LEU A 96 3.07 -11.57 -3.44
N LYS A 97 1.82 -11.31 -3.84
CA LYS A 97 1.38 -11.53 -5.23
C LYS A 97 2.13 -10.60 -6.17
N PHE A 98 2.19 -9.30 -5.88
CA PHE A 98 2.92 -8.35 -6.71
C PHE A 98 4.42 -8.68 -6.78
N ALA A 99 5.03 -9.10 -5.67
CA ALA A 99 6.42 -9.50 -5.64
C ALA A 99 6.68 -10.72 -6.54
N LEU A 100 5.83 -11.75 -6.43
CA LEU A 100 5.97 -12.97 -7.23
C LEU A 100 5.75 -12.71 -8.72
N ASP A 101 4.70 -11.95 -9.06
CA ASP A 101 4.42 -11.56 -10.44
C ASP A 101 5.56 -10.73 -11.03
N ALA A 102 6.10 -9.77 -10.27
CA ALA A 102 7.23 -8.96 -10.69
C ALA A 102 8.48 -9.81 -10.98
N VAL A 103 8.85 -10.68 -10.05
CA VAL A 103 10.00 -11.57 -10.19
C VAL A 103 9.88 -12.45 -11.43
N ARG A 104 8.71 -13.05 -11.66
CA ARG A 104 8.43 -13.90 -12.83
C ARG A 104 8.49 -13.17 -14.16
N HIS A 105 8.30 -11.86 -14.15
CA HIS A 105 8.39 -11.00 -15.33
C HIS A 105 9.72 -10.25 -15.44
N GLY A 106 10.73 -10.64 -14.66
CA GLY A 106 12.08 -10.07 -14.74
C GLY A 106 12.21 -8.69 -14.11
N TYR A 107 11.40 -8.37 -13.10
CA TYR A 107 11.52 -7.15 -12.30
C TYR A 107 12.02 -7.45 -10.91
N VAL A 108 12.90 -6.60 -10.40
CA VAL A 108 13.18 -6.55 -8.96
C VAL A 108 11.99 -5.90 -8.27
N PHE A 109 11.49 -6.49 -7.19
CA PHE A 109 10.43 -5.91 -6.38
C PHE A 109 10.97 -5.45 -5.03
N ILE A 110 10.69 -4.19 -4.68
CA ILE A 110 11.18 -3.58 -3.45
C ILE A 110 9.98 -3.18 -2.60
N MET A 111 9.93 -3.71 -1.38
CA MET A 111 9.00 -3.31 -0.35
C MET A 111 9.77 -2.47 0.67
N GLN A 112 9.34 -1.23 0.89
CA GLN A 112 9.98 -0.32 1.84
C GLN A 112 8.96 0.21 2.84
N ASN A 113 9.29 0.17 4.14
CA ASN A 113 8.52 0.89 5.13
C ASN A 113 8.81 2.40 5.08
N GLU A 114 7.78 3.20 5.25
CA GLU A 114 7.91 4.64 5.43
C GLU A 114 8.72 4.95 6.69
N ARG A 115 9.30 6.17 6.73
CA ARG A 115 10.01 6.64 7.94
C ARG A 115 9.12 6.56 9.18
N GLY A 116 9.70 6.24 10.32
CA GLY A 116 8.98 6.08 11.58
C GLY A 116 8.05 4.89 11.65
N LYS A 117 8.07 3.99 10.65
CA LYS A 117 7.24 2.77 10.63
C LYS A 117 8.10 1.52 10.76
N PHE A 118 7.70 0.64 11.70
CA PHE A 118 8.34 -0.65 11.95
C PHE A 118 9.86 -0.51 12.16
N PHE A 119 10.67 -1.02 11.23
CA PHE A 119 12.14 -0.97 11.35
C PHE A 119 12.78 0.21 10.64
N SER A 120 12.02 1.09 10.02
CA SER A 120 12.51 2.35 9.46
C SER A 120 12.74 3.39 10.55
N ASP A 121 13.81 4.16 10.42
CA ASP A 121 14.15 5.23 11.34
C ASP A 121 13.30 6.49 11.14
N GLY A 122 13.52 7.50 11.98
CA GLY A 122 12.84 8.80 11.94
C GLY A 122 11.45 8.78 12.54
N ASP A 123 10.75 9.88 12.41
CA ASP A 123 9.38 10.06 12.88
C ASP A 123 8.40 9.91 11.72
N TRP A 124 7.26 9.27 11.99
CA TRP A 124 6.27 9.08 10.96
C TRP A 124 5.56 10.39 10.61
N GLU A 125 5.55 10.65 9.33
CA GLU A 125 4.70 11.67 8.70
C GLU A 125 3.83 10.97 7.68
N ILE A 126 2.63 11.48 7.46
CA ILE A 126 1.74 10.88 6.48
C ILE A 126 2.40 10.85 5.10
N LEU A 127 2.26 9.71 4.41
CA LEU A 127 2.89 9.40 3.12
C LEU A 127 4.43 9.31 3.16
N GLY A 128 5.06 9.41 4.33
CA GLY A 128 6.49 9.12 4.50
C GLY A 128 7.41 9.93 3.60
N ARG A 129 7.20 11.23 3.48
CA ARG A 129 8.02 12.17 2.69
C ARG A 129 8.38 11.66 1.29
N PRO A 130 7.41 11.43 0.40
CA PRO A 130 7.68 10.84 -0.92
C PRO A 130 8.64 11.67 -1.77
N ARG A 131 8.67 12.99 -1.59
CA ARG A 131 9.50 13.92 -2.37
C ARG A 131 10.98 13.82 -2.04
N THR A 132 11.32 13.49 -0.81
CA THR A 132 12.71 13.31 -0.36
C THR A 132 13.06 11.83 -0.23
N ASP A 133 12.37 11.09 0.61
CA ASP A 133 12.65 9.67 0.85
C ASP A 133 12.39 8.80 -0.38
N GLY A 134 11.29 9.08 -1.10
CA GLY A 134 11.01 8.38 -2.36
C GLY A 134 12.07 8.66 -3.42
N HIS A 135 12.49 9.91 -3.53
CA HIS A 135 13.57 10.34 -4.44
C HIS A 135 14.91 9.69 -4.09
N ASP A 136 15.29 9.71 -2.81
CA ASP A 136 16.54 9.11 -2.34
C ASP A 136 16.55 7.58 -2.52
N THR A 137 15.41 6.95 -2.28
CA THR A 137 15.23 5.52 -2.54
C THR A 137 15.42 5.19 -4.03
N MET A 138 14.87 5.99 -4.94
CA MET A 138 15.11 5.78 -6.37
C MET A 138 16.58 5.97 -6.75
N SER A 139 17.24 6.99 -6.19
CA SER A 139 18.66 7.23 -6.39
C SER A 139 19.53 6.08 -5.84
N TRP A 140 19.10 5.45 -4.75
CA TRP A 140 19.73 4.26 -4.22
C TRP A 140 19.52 3.05 -5.15
N ILE A 141 18.31 2.85 -5.68
CA ILE A 141 17.99 1.77 -6.62
C ILE A 141 18.86 1.87 -7.88
N GLU A 142 19.03 3.06 -8.44
CA GLU A 142 19.87 3.26 -9.64
C GLU A 142 21.31 2.78 -9.46
N LYS A 143 21.84 2.83 -8.24
CA LYS A 143 23.23 2.48 -7.91
C LYS A 143 23.41 0.98 -7.61
N GLN A 144 22.33 0.21 -7.55
CA GLN A 144 22.45 -1.20 -7.21
C GLN A 144 22.97 -2.03 -8.42
N PRO A 145 23.83 -3.02 -8.18
CA PRO A 145 24.40 -3.82 -9.26
C PRO A 145 23.37 -4.62 -10.07
N TRP A 146 22.23 -4.91 -9.46
CA TRP A 146 21.12 -5.61 -10.12
C TRP A 146 20.17 -4.68 -10.89
N SER A 147 20.31 -3.35 -10.79
CA SER A 147 19.39 -2.37 -11.36
C SER A 147 19.84 -1.85 -12.71
N ASN A 148 18.91 -1.75 -13.66
CA ASN A 148 19.14 -1.07 -14.93
C ASN A 148 18.75 0.42 -14.91
N GLY A 149 18.49 1.00 -13.74
CA GLY A 149 18.13 2.40 -13.55
C GLY A 149 16.70 2.76 -13.96
N ARG A 150 15.82 1.79 -14.18
CA ARG A 150 14.41 2.03 -14.50
C ARG A 150 13.53 1.56 -13.35
N VAL A 151 12.70 2.46 -12.81
CA VAL A 151 11.83 2.18 -11.66
C VAL A 151 10.38 2.48 -12.02
N GLY A 152 9.53 1.49 -11.82
CA GLY A 152 8.08 1.65 -11.75
C GLY A 152 7.63 1.78 -10.30
N THR A 153 6.48 2.41 -10.07
CA THR A 153 5.87 2.52 -8.75
C THR A 153 4.48 1.93 -8.74
N ILE A 154 4.11 1.23 -7.68
CA ILE A 154 2.80 0.60 -7.54
C ILE A 154 2.31 0.71 -6.09
N GLY A 155 1.01 0.83 -5.92
CA GLY A 155 0.38 0.82 -4.60
C GLY A 155 -1.11 1.07 -4.67
N CYS A 156 -1.79 0.90 -3.52
CA CYS A 156 -3.20 1.20 -3.36
C CYS A 156 -3.46 1.98 -2.09
N SER A 157 -4.37 2.95 -2.12
CA SER A 157 -4.67 3.81 -0.96
C SER A 157 -3.42 4.58 -0.53
N SER A 158 -3.14 4.64 0.76
CA SER A 158 -1.93 5.27 1.31
C SER A 158 -0.64 4.79 0.62
N THR A 159 -0.56 3.50 0.23
CA THR A 159 0.60 2.97 -0.53
C THR A 159 0.66 3.44 -1.98
N ALA A 160 -0.32 4.22 -2.46
CA ALA A 160 -0.36 4.84 -3.79
C ALA A 160 -0.30 6.38 -3.73
N GLU A 161 -0.78 7.00 -2.66
CA GLU A 161 -0.79 8.47 -2.55
C GLU A 161 0.62 9.07 -2.64
N TRP A 162 1.61 8.42 -2.03
CA TRP A 162 3.02 8.86 -2.12
C TRP A 162 3.56 8.89 -3.55
N ILE A 163 3.00 8.04 -4.45
CA ILE A 163 3.41 7.98 -5.86
C ILE A 163 3.17 9.32 -6.55
N MET A 164 2.06 9.99 -6.19
CA MET A 164 1.66 11.25 -6.80
C MET A 164 2.69 12.35 -6.51
N GLY A 165 3.06 12.53 -5.23
CA GLY A 165 4.08 13.49 -4.82
C GLY A 165 5.46 13.17 -5.41
N LEU A 166 5.85 11.90 -5.47
CA LEU A 166 7.11 11.49 -6.08
C LEU A 166 7.12 11.74 -7.60
N ALA A 167 5.99 11.55 -8.28
CA ALA A 167 5.90 11.76 -9.73
C ALA A 167 6.13 13.22 -10.13
N SER A 168 5.91 14.19 -9.22
CA SER A 168 6.22 15.60 -9.48
C SER A 168 7.71 15.93 -9.36
N GLU A 169 8.50 15.10 -8.68
CA GLU A 169 9.94 15.34 -8.44
C GLU A 169 10.84 15.07 -9.66
N ARG A 170 10.29 14.60 -10.77
CA ARG A 170 11.01 14.40 -12.03
C ARG A 170 12.26 13.53 -11.94
N HIS A 171 12.26 12.55 -11.01
CA HIS A 171 13.40 11.65 -10.87
C HIS A 171 13.66 10.87 -12.18
N PRO A 172 14.90 10.86 -12.70
CA PRO A 172 15.19 10.27 -14.01
C PRO A 172 14.92 8.77 -14.09
N ALA A 173 15.04 8.05 -12.98
CA ALA A 173 14.72 6.62 -12.91
C ALA A 173 13.21 6.34 -12.94
N HIS A 174 12.33 7.28 -12.59
CA HIS A 174 10.89 7.04 -12.53
C HIS A 174 10.31 6.94 -13.94
N ARG A 175 9.84 5.75 -14.32
CA ARG A 175 9.43 5.44 -15.70
C ARG A 175 7.94 5.22 -15.88
N ALA A 176 7.27 4.71 -14.88
CA ALA A 176 5.84 4.43 -14.91
C ALA A 176 5.25 4.36 -13.50
N ALA A 177 3.96 4.59 -13.38
CA ALA A 177 3.25 4.51 -12.13
C ALA A 177 1.96 3.69 -12.26
N VAL A 178 1.60 2.96 -11.22
CA VAL A 178 0.30 2.28 -11.10
C VAL A 178 -0.34 2.72 -9.76
N PRO A 179 -0.88 3.94 -9.70
CA PRO A 179 -1.62 4.42 -8.54
C PRO A 179 -3.02 3.82 -8.54
N MET A 180 -3.37 3.11 -7.45
CA MET A 180 -4.67 2.47 -7.29
C MET A 180 -5.42 3.09 -6.10
N ALA A 181 -6.67 3.50 -6.30
CA ALA A 181 -7.54 4.02 -5.24
C ALA A 181 -6.83 5.05 -4.32
N GLN A 182 -5.94 5.85 -4.89
CA GLN A 182 -5.18 6.87 -4.17
C GLN A 182 -6.09 8.06 -3.82
N GLY A 183 -5.69 8.86 -2.85
CA GLY A 183 -6.28 10.17 -2.63
C GLY A 183 -5.98 11.12 -3.79
N ALA A 184 -6.87 12.09 -4.02
CA ALA A 184 -6.76 13.00 -5.15
C ALA A 184 -5.69 14.10 -4.99
N GLY A 185 -4.94 14.12 -3.92
CA GLY A 185 -4.01 15.22 -3.67
C GLY A 185 -4.68 16.46 -3.06
N ILE A 186 -4.05 17.62 -3.20
CA ILE A 186 -4.50 18.87 -2.60
C ILE A 186 -4.89 19.87 -3.67
N GLY A 187 -5.92 20.65 -3.39
CA GLY A 187 -6.36 21.75 -4.21
C GLY A 187 -7.61 21.45 -5.01
N ARG A 188 -7.77 22.14 -6.11
CA ARG A 188 -8.98 22.06 -6.91
C ARG A 188 -8.83 21.07 -8.05
N MET A 189 -9.41 19.88 -7.86
CA MET A 189 -9.44 18.82 -8.87
C MET A 189 -10.82 18.81 -9.54
N GLY A 190 -10.94 19.50 -10.68
CA GLY A 190 -12.23 19.72 -11.33
C GLY A 190 -13.22 20.47 -10.42
N PRO A 191 -14.40 19.91 -10.11
CA PRO A 191 -15.36 20.51 -9.19
C PRO A 191 -15.02 20.26 -7.72
N HIS A 192 -14.03 19.43 -7.40
CA HIS A 192 -13.69 19.01 -6.06
C HIS A 192 -12.59 19.90 -5.47
N TYR A 193 -12.73 20.22 -4.17
CA TYR A 193 -11.65 20.77 -3.37
C TYR A 193 -11.24 19.70 -2.34
N GLU A 194 -10.04 19.17 -2.50
CA GLU A 194 -9.56 18.00 -1.78
C GLU A 194 -8.31 18.31 -0.97
N MET A 195 -8.16 17.58 0.13
CA MET A 195 -6.92 17.50 0.90
C MET A 195 -6.61 16.03 1.17
N GLY A 196 -6.16 15.35 0.12
CA GLY A 196 -6.01 13.90 0.13
C GLY A 196 -7.33 13.20 0.44
N ASN A 197 -7.28 12.17 1.25
CA ASN A 197 -8.46 11.49 1.75
C ASN A 197 -8.99 12.06 3.08
N PHE A 198 -8.42 13.17 3.61
CA PHE A 198 -8.76 13.71 4.93
C PHE A 198 -9.97 14.64 4.91
N TYR A 199 -10.00 15.56 3.96
CA TYR A 199 -11.09 16.51 3.80
C TYR A 199 -11.61 16.52 2.36
N ARG A 200 -12.92 16.72 2.24
CA ARG A 200 -13.59 16.95 0.97
C ARG A 200 -14.55 18.11 1.10
N GLY A 201 -14.31 19.20 0.38
CA GLY A 201 -15.11 20.40 0.45
C GLY A 201 -15.18 20.99 1.85
N GLY A 202 -14.13 20.82 2.66
CA GLY A 202 -14.08 21.26 4.05
C GLY A 202 -14.68 20.28 5.08
N ALA A 203 -15.26 19.16 4.63
CA ALA A 203 -15.79 18.13 5.53
C ALA A 203 -14.75 17.02 5.77
N ILE A 204 -14.53 16.67 7.05
CA ILE A 204 -13.63 15.57 7.41
C ILE A 204 -14.16 14.22 6.91
N GLN A 205 -13.29 13.39 6.39
CA GLN A 205 -13.59 12.04 5.94
C GLN A 205 -13.52 11.07 7.13
N LEU A 206 -14.66 10.67 7.68
CA LEU A 206 -14.71 9.85 8.90
C LEU A 206 -13.95 8.51 8.82
N PRO A 207 -13.88 7.78 7.68
CA PRO A 207 -13.05 6.58 7.58
C PRO A 207 -11.56 6.83 7.87
N MET A 208 -11.06 8.04 7.61
CA MET A 208 -9.67 8.41 7.89
C MET A 208 -9.39 8.57 9.38
N VAL A 209 -10.39 8.90 10.17
CA VAL A 209 -10.27 8.98 11.65
C VAL A 209 -9.96 7.59 12.20
N ALA A 210 -10.71 6.56 11.79
CA ALA A 210 -10.47 5.18 12.21
C ALA A 210 -9.10 4.67 11.72
N TRP A 211 -8.75 4.99 10.47
CA TRP A 211 -7.44 4.62 9.91
C TRP A 211 -6.28 5.27 10.68
N LEU A 212 -6.38 6.54 11.04
CA LEU A 212 -5.37 7.23 11.84
C LEU A 212 -5.28 6.67 13.25
N PHE A 213 -6.41 6.34 13.90
CA PHE A 213 -6.40 5.67 15.20
C PHE A 213 -5.51 4.42 15.19
N ASP A 214 -5.62 3.59 14.15
CA ASP A 214 -4.86 2.36 14.03
C ASP A 214 -3.41 2.58 13.58
N ASN A 215 -3.12 3.66 12.85
CA ASN A 215 -1.84 3.79 12.16
C ASN A 215 -0.91 4.89 12.67
N GLN A 216 -1.43 5.99 13.24
CA GLN A 216 -0.58 7.12 13.63
C GLN A 216 0.35 6.82 14.81
N ASN A 217 0.04 5.81 15.64
CA ASN A 217 0.68 5.54 16.93
C ASN A 217 1.41 4.20 16.99
N LEU A 218 1.80 3.64 15.84
CA LEU A 218 2.55 2.40 15.83
C LEU A 218 3.93 2.60 16.49
N ILE A 219 4.22 1.77 17.49
CA ILE A 219 5.50 1.78 18.18
C ILE A 219 6.58 1.22 17.26
N ARG A 220 7.64 1.98 17.08
CA ARG A 220 8.81 1.55 16.34
C ARG A 220 9.81 0.85 17.27
N PRO A 221 10.32 -0.33 16.92
CA PRO A 221 11.38 -0.96 17.70
C PRO A 221 12.68 -0.16 17.55
N THR A 222 13.40 -0.04 18.65
CA THR A 222 14.77 0.51 18.66
C THR A 222 15.76 -0.64 18.80
N PHE A 223 16.67 -0.77 17.84
CA PHE A 223 17.75 -1.74 17.91
C PHE A 223 18.93 -1.18 18.72
N PRO A 224 19.67 -2.04 19.45
CA PRO A 224 20.98 -1.64 19.99
C PRO A 224 21.90 -1.18 18.86
N GLU A 225 22.75 -0.22 19.16
CA GLU A 225 23.78 0.24 18.23
C GLU A 225 24.76 -0.89 17.86
N GLY A 226 25.32 -0.81 16.66
CA GLY A 226 26.37 -1.71 16.19
C GLY A 226 25.94 -3.11 15.78
N LEU A 227 24.65 -3.42 15.74
CA LEU A 227 24.18 -4.71 15.22
C LEU A 227 24.44 -4.82 13.71
N THR A 228 25.01 -5.96 13.31
CA THR A 228 25.08 -6.35 11.91
C THR A 228 23.68 -6.56 11.31
N ARG A 229 23.58 -6.62 9.98
CA ARG A 229 22.33 -6.92 9.28
C ARG A 229 21.74 -8.25 9.72
N GLU A 230 22.56 -9.29 9.83
CA GLU A 230 22.17 -10.63 10.25
C GLU A 230 21.63 -10.65 11.67
N GLU A 231 22.26 -9.88 12.56
CA GLU A 231 21.80 -9.73 13.94
C GLU A 231 20.48 -8.97 14.02
N ARG A 232 20.29 -7.89 13.25
CA ARG A 232 19.01 -7.18 13.14
C ARG A 232 17.89 -8.12 12.66
N ILE A 233 18.12 -8.92 11.61
CA ILE A 233 17.17 -9.92 11.13
C ILE A 233 16.81 -10.92 12.22
N ARG A 234 17.80 -11.40 12.97
CA ARG A 234 17.59 -12.35 14.06
C ARG A 234 16.78 -11.74 15.19
N VAL A 235 17.15 -10.55 15.63
CA VAL A 235 16.51 -9.86 16.77
C VAL A 235 15.11 -9.38 16.42
N SER A 236 14.86 -8.99 15.16
CA SER A 236 13.55 -8.52 14.70
C SER A 236 12.41 -9.50 14.94
N ARG A 237 12.72 -10.79 15.08
CA ARG A 237 11.74 -11.86 15.37
C ARG A 237 11.11 -11.74 16.76
N TYR A 238 11.76 -11.04 17.67
CA TYR A 238 11.30 -10.88 19.05
C TYR A 238 10.37 -9.67 19.25
N TYR A 239 10.29 -8.79 18.26
CA TYR A 239 9.42 -7.62 18.35
C TYR A 239 8.01 -7.95 17.90
N ASP A 240 7.04 -7.52 18.69
CA ASP A 240 5.65 -7.43 18.23
C ASP A 240 5.45 -6.06 17.58
N LEU A 241 5.34 -6.06 16.26
CA LEU A 241 5.23 -4.84 15.46
C LEU A 241 3.79 -4.39 15.23
N LYS A 242 2.84 -5.18 15.69
CA LYS A 242 1.42 -4.86 15.55
C LYS A 242 0.74 -5.01 16.91
N PRO A 243 0.85 -3.99 17.77
CA PRO A 243 0.13 -4.00 19.03
C PRO A 243 -1.37 -4.08 18.73
N ASP A 244 -2.10 -4.85 19.54
CA ASP A 244 -3.55 -4.86 19.49
C ASP A 244 -4.07 -3.50 19.98
N MET A 245 -4.63 -2.73 19.06
CA MET A 245 -5.32 -1.50 19.42
C MET A 245 -6.64 -1.83 20.13
N PRO A 246 -7.06 -1.03 21.13
CA PRO A 246 -8.34 -1.24 21.80
C PRO A 246 -9.49 -1.26 20.79
N ALA A 247 -10.46 -2.13 21.01
CA ALA A 247 -11.68 -2.16 20.22
C ALA A 247 -12.48 -0.87 20.46
N VAL A 248 -12.88 -0.20 19.38
CA VAL A 248 -13.65 1.05 19.42
C VAL A 248 -15.02 0.83 18.82
N ASP A 249 -16.06 1.28 19.54
CA ASP A 249 -17.38 1.45 18.95
C ASP A 249 -17.39 2.69 18.05
N TRP A 250 -17.01 2.52 16.81
CA TRP A 250 -16.92 3.61 15.82
C TRP A 250 -18.27 4.25 15.55
N ALA A 251 -19.38 3.52 15.66
CA ALA A 251 -20.72 4.08 15.47
C ALA A 251 -21.04 5.15 16.54
N SER A 252 -20.52 4.97 17.74
CA SER A 252 -20.64 5.96 18.82
C SER A 252 -19.54 7.02 18.74
N ALA A 253 -18.27 6.62 18.58
CA ALA A 253 -17.12 7.51 18.60
C ALA A 253 -17.21 8.62 17.52
N LEU A 254 -17.62 8.28 16.30
CA LEU A 254 -17.76 9.22 15.18
C LEU A 254 -18.87 10.25 15.34
N ARG A 255 -19.71 10.15 16.39
CA ARG A 255 -20.72 11.15 16.75
C ARG A 255 -20.23 12.17 17.77
N HIS A 256 -19.00 11.97 18.26
CA HIS A 256 -18.41 12.88 19.24
C HIS A 256 -18.18 14.26 18.65
N LEU A 257 -18.43 15.30 19.47
CA LEU A 257 -18.18 16.70 19.11
C LEU A 257 -17.38 17.39 20.23
N PRO A 258 -16.40 18.22 19.90
CA PRO A 258 -15.98 18.57 18.54
C PRO A 258 -15.27 17.41 17.83
N SER A 259 -15.35 17.40 16.50
CA SER A 259 -14.76 16.31 15.70
C SER A 259 -13.25 16.14 15.90
N GLY A 260 -12.53 17.20 16.21
CA GLY A 260 -11.10 17.17 16.54
C GLY A 260 -10.74 16.27 17.73
N ASP A 261 -11.70 15.97 18.61
CA ASP A 261 -11.47 15.15 19.81
C ASP A 261 -11.85 13.67 19.63
N ILE A 262 -12.28 13.23 18.45
CA ILE A 262 -12.84 11.89 18.25
C ILE A 262 -11.85 10.79 18.67
N ILE A 263 -10.59 10.87 18.24
CA ILE A 263 -9.58 9.84 18.60
C ILE A 263 -9.34 9.81 20.11
N ARG A 264 -9.24 10.97 20.75
CA ARG A 264 -9.05 11.07 22.20
C ARG A 264 -10.27 10.55 22.96
N ALA A 265 -11.47 10.87 22.51
CA ALA A 265 -12.70 10.35 23.09
C ALA A 265 -12.85 8.83 22.92
N ALA A 266 -12.27 8.27 21.87
CA ALA A 266 -12.18 6.82 21.63
C ALA A 266 -11.06 6.14 22.46
N GLY A 267 -10.31 6.89 23.27
CA GLY A 267 -9.21 6.38 24.10
C GLY A 267 -7.88 6.26 23.36
N GLY A 268 -7.76 6.83 22.17
CA GLY A 268 -6.53 6.89 21.42
C GLY A 268 -5.56 7.97 21.93
N PRO A 269 -4.26 7.79 21.75
CA PRO A 269 -3.25 8.79 22.10
C PRO A 269 -3.26 9.95 21.10
N PRO A 270 -2.70 11.11 21.49
CA PRO A 270 -2.49 12.22 20.56
C PRO A 270 -1.57 11.81 19.40
N GLY A 271 -1.76 12.45 18.25
CA GLY A 271 -0.96 12.17 17.08
C GLY A 271 -1.31 13.05 15.89
N PHE A 272 -1.00 12.61 14.68
CA PHE A 272 -1.23 13.39 13.46
C PHE A 272 -2.68 13.88 13.28
N TYR A 273 -3.66 13.12 13.78
CA TYR A 273 -5.06 13.53 13.70
C TYR A 273 -5.35 14.85 14.43
N ASP A 274 -4.76 15.03 15.62
CA ASP A 274 -4.97 16.27 16.42
C ASP A 274 -4.44 17.47 15.63
N GLU A 275 -3.26 17.36 15.05
CA GLU A 275 -2.66 18.41 14.22
C GLU A 275 -3.50 18.69 12.97
N MET A 276 -3.90 17.64 12.26
CA MET A 276 -4.70 17.75 11.04
C MET A 276 -6.07 18.39 11.31
N ALA A 277 -6.71 18.04 12.42
CA ALA A 277 -8.04 18.54 12.76
C ALA A 277 -8.06 20.06 13.09
N GLU A 278 -6.91 20.61 13.45
CA GLU A 278 -6.74 22.04 13.71
C GLU A 278 -6.38 22.84 12.44
N ARG A 279 -5.94 22.17 11.37
CA ARG A 279 -5.52 22.86 10.13
C ARG A 279 -6.71 23.48 9.41
N THR A 280 -6.57 24.73 9.02
CA THR A 280 -7.49 25.38 8.07
C THR A 280 -7.21 24.93 6.64
N PRO A 281 -8.15 25.11 5.69
CA PRO A 281 -7.92 24.77 4.28
C PRO A 281 -6.66 25.41 3.64
N ASP A 282 -6.28 26.60 4.11
CA ASP A 282 -5.13 27.33 3.59
C ASP A 282 -3.85 27.14 4.40
N ASP A 283 -3.82 26.19 5.32
CA ASP A 283 -2.66 25.93 6.17
C ASP A 283 -1.48 25.44 5.33
N PRO A 284 -0.30 26.12 5.39
CA PRO A 284 0.89 25.70 4.65
C PRO A 284 1.34 24.28 4.95
N ALA A 285 1.04 23.75 6.13
CA ALA A 285 1.41 22.39 6.53
C ALA A 285 0.79 21.30 5.63
N TRP A 286 -0.30 21.59 4.91
CA TRP A 286 -0.81 20.69 3.89
C TRP A 286 0.16 20.49 2.72
N TYR A 287 1.01 21.47 2.44
CA TYR A 287 1.96 21.47 1.33
C TYR A 287 3.28 20.75 1.66
N GLU A 288 3.55 20.49 2.93
CA GLU A 288 4.78 19.83 3.36
C GLU A 288 4.66 18.29 3.37
N GLY A 289 3.47 17.76 3.55
CA GLY A 289 3.20 16.34 3.81
C GLY A 289 3.27 15.39 2.61
N GLY A 290 3.81 15.84 1.47
CA GLY A 290 4.02 14.95 0.31
C GLY A 290 2.78 14.62 -0.52
N LEU A 291 1.63 15.23 -0.25
CA LEU A 291 0.46 15.17 -1.11
C LEU A 291 0.74 15.87 -2.46
N TYR A 292 0.13 15.38 -3.52
CA TYR A 292 0.22 16.02 -4.84
C TYR A 292 -0.65 17.27 -4.89
N HIS A 293 -0.14 18.35 -5.49
CA HIS A 293 -0.85 19.62 -5.64
C HIS A 293 -1.35 19.80 -7.07
N ASP A 294 -2.47 20.47 -7.23
CA ASP A 294 -3.09 20.76 -8.54
C ASP A 294 -2.28 21.69 -9.45
N ASN A 295 -1.26 22.39 -8.92
CA ASN A 295 -0.33 23.23 -9.65
C ASN A 295 1.00 22.53 -9.99
N GLU A 296 1.15 21.26 -9.66
CA GLU A 296 2.36 20.49 -9.92
C GLU A 296 2.30 19.72 -11.22
N ASP A 297 3.47 19.44 -11.79
CA ASP A 297 3.59 18.66 -13.01
C ASP A 297 3.73 17.16 -12.69
N PHE A 298 2.82 16.38 -13.21
CA PHE A 298 2.93 14.91 -13.16
C PHE A 298 3.80 14.42 -14.31
N THR A 299 4.87 13.65 -14.05
CA THR A 299 5.96 13.50 -15.02
C THR A 299 6.14 12.11 -15.63
N VAL A 300 5.27 11.17 -15.32
CA VAL A 300 5.38 9.77 -15.76
C VAL A 300 4.09 9.24 -16.39
N PRO A 301 4.17 8.29 -17.33
CA PRO A 301 3.03 7.49 -17.75
C PRO A 301 2.42 6.75 -16.57
N ALA A 302 1.09 6.60 -16.55
CA ALA A 302 0.44 5.89 -15.46
C ALA A 302 -0.78 5.07 -15.89
N LEU A 303 -0.97 3.95 -15.20
CA LEU A 303 -2.20 3.16 -15.20
C LEU A 303 -2.94 3.38 -13.87
N TRP A 304 -3.96 4.20 -13.91
CA TRP A 304 -4.82 4.51 -12.77
C TRP A 304 -5.84 3.40 -12.59
N VAL A 305 -5.94 2.86 -11.37
CA VAL A 305 -6.90 1.80 -11.08
C VAL A 305 -7.80 2.22 -9.94
N ASN A 306 -9.09 2.27 -10.20
CA ASN A 306 -10.10 2.70 -9.23
C ASN A 306 -11.25 1.71 -9.13
N SER A 307 -12.07 1.90 -8.13
CA SER A 307 -13.29 1.14 -7.89
C SER A 307 -14.50 2.08 -7.86
N TRP A 308 -15.63 1.65 -8.42
CA TRP A 308 -16.85 2.47 -8.43
C TRP A 308 -17.38 2.79 -7.02
N TYR A 309 -17.15 1.88 -6.08
CA TYR A 309 -17.60 2.01 -4.69
C TYR A 309 -16.48 2.48 -3.77
N ASP A 310 -15.53 3.23 -4.34
CA ASP A 310 -14.43 3.84 -3.59
C ASP A 310 -14.80 5.25 -3.13
N LEU A 311 -14.32 5.61 -1.92
CA LEU A 311 -14.53 6.95 -1.36
C LEU A 311 -13.90 8.07 -2.21
N SER A 312 -12.88 7.76 -2.99
CA SER A 312 -12.12 8.75 -3.77
C SER A 312 -12.26 8.60 -5.30
N VAL A 313 -13.20 7.80 -5.80
CA VAL A 313 -13.33 7.55 -7.26
C VAL A 313 -13.53 8.83 -8.07
N ALA A 314 -14.41 9.74 -7.63
CA ALA A 314 -14.70 10.97 -8.37
C ALA A 314 -13.50 11.95 -8.40
N PRO A 315 -12.86 12.31 -7.27
CA PRO A 315 -11.67 13.15 -7.30
C PRO A 315 -10.49 12.49 -8.03
N ASN A 316 -10.31 11.17 -7.95
CA ASN A 316 -9.28 10.47 -8.71
C ASN A 316 -9.53 10.53 -10.23
N ALA A 317 -10.77 10.42 -10.67
CA ALA A 317 -11.12 10.61 -12.07
C ALA A 317 -10.87 12.06 -12.54
N ALA A 318 -11.18 13.04 -11.69
CA ALA A 318 -10.88 14.44 -11.95
C ALA A 318 -9.37 14.68 -12.06
N LEU A 319 -8.58 14.12 -11.15
CA LEU A 319 -7.12 14.22 -11.17
C LEU A 319 -6.51 13.55 -12.42
N PHE A 320 -7.02 12.38 -12.80
CA PHE A 320 -6.63 11.70 -14.03
C PHE A 320 -6.84 12.60 -15.27
N ASN A 321 -8.00 13.26 -15.38
CA ASN A 321 -8.27 14.19 -16.48
C ASN A 321 -7.35 15.41 -16.40
N HIS A 322 -7.13 15.96 -15.21
CA HIS A 322 -6.21 17.08 -14.99
C HIS A 322 -4.79 16.75 -15.49
N VAL A 323 -4.25 15.57 -15.16
CA VAL A 323 -2.93 15.14 -15.63
C VAL A 323 -2.89 14.99 -17.16
N ARG A 324 -3.93 14.41 -17.76
CA ARG A 324 -4.03 14.28 -19.23
C ARG A 324 -4.06 15.61 -19.97
N GLU A 325 -4.61 16.63 -19.36
CA GLU A 325 -4.76 17.95 -19.94
C GLU A 325 -3.52 18.82 -19.69
N ASN A 326 -2.93 18.74 -18.48
CA ASN A 326 -1.99 19.75 -17.98
C ASN A 326 -0.55 19.26 -17.81
N ALA A 327 -0.26 17.96 -17.81
CA ALA A 327 1.13 17.50 -17.71
C ALA A 327 1.99 18.14 -18.80
N SER A 328 3.18 18.64 -18.43
CA SER A 328 4.02 19.43 -19.31
C SER A 328 4.48 18.68 -20.58
N LYS A 329 4.75 17.38 -20.43
CA LYS A 329 5.23 16.53 -21.54
C LYS A 329 4.05 15.86 -22.26
N ARG A 330 3.95 16.06 -23.59
CA ARG A 330 2.95 15.38 -24.42
C ARG A 330 2.97 13.88 -24.24
N TYR A 331 4.16 13.27 -24.18
CA TYR A 331 4.30 11.84 -23.94
C TYR A 331 3.60 11.38 -22.63
N VAL A 332 3.66 12.18 -21.57
CA VAL A 332 2.98 11.88 -20.32
C VAL A 332 1.47 12.00 -20.47
N ARG A 333 0.99 13.09 -21.09
CA ARG A 333 -0.46 13.29 -21.33
C ARG A 333 -1.08 12.15 -22.15
N ASP A 334 -0.39 11.73 -23.21
CA ASP A 334 -0.87 10.71 -24.15
C ASP A 334 -0.82 9.28 -23.57
N ASN A 335 -0.09 9.08 -22.44
CA ASN A 335 0.10 7.76 -21.81
C ASN A 335 -0.46 7.72 -20.37
N GLN A 336 -1.67 8.22 -20.20
CA GLN A 336 -2.48 8.05 -19.00
C GLN A 336 -3.66 7.15 -19.31
N TYR A 337 -3.79 6.06 -18.59
CA TYR A 337 -4.85 5.06 -18.76
C TYR A 337 -5.58 4.89 -17.44
N MET A 338 -6.90 4.63 -17.49
CA MET A 338 -7.69 4.41 -16.29
C MET A 338 -8.58 3.17 -16.44
N ILE A 339 -8.62 2.36 -15.38
CA ILE A 339 -9.54 1.26 -15.19
C ILE A 339 -10.38 1.56 -13.95
N ILE A 340 -11.69 1.43 -14.06
CA ILE A 340 -12.61 1.51 -12.92
C ILE A 340 -13.40 0.22 -12.86
N GLY A 341 -13.19 -0.59 -11.81
CA GLY A 341 -13.87 -1.85 -11.61
C GLY A 341 -15.11 -1.73 -10.72
N PRO A 342 -16.01 -2.71 -10.75
CA PRO A 342 -17.20 -2.77 -9.92
C PRO A 342 -16.88 -3.30 -8.52
N THR A 343 -15.92 -2.71 -7.85
CA THR A 343 -15.38 -3.17 -6.58
C THR A 343 -15.35 -2.05 -5.53
N GLU A 344 -14.96 -2.38 -4.32
CA GLU A 344 -14.71 -1.47 -3.21
C GLU A 344 -13.23 -1.07 -3.16
N HIS A 345 -12.89 -0.22 -2.19
CA HIS A 345 -11.54 0.30 -1.97
C HIS A 345 -10.46 -0.79 -1.94
N CYS A 346 -9.50 -0.71 -2.84
CA CYS A 346 -8.40 -1.68 -2.98
C CYS A 346 -8.81 -3.15 -3.20
N HIS A 347 -10.03 -3.43 -3.63
CA HIS A 347 -10.48 -4.81 -3.84
C HIS A 347 -10.25 -5.35 -5.25
N MET A 348 -9.90 -4.54 -6.23
CA MET A 348 -9.70 -5.00 -7.61
C MET A 348 -8.70 -6.13 -7.80
N TYR A 349 -7.68 -6.21 -6.95
CA TYR A 349 -6.69 -7.28 -6.97
C TYR A 349 -6.86 -8.30 -5.82
N ARG A 350 -7.93 -8.16 -5.03
CA ARG A 350 -8.29 -9.02 -3.89
C ARG A 350 -9.66 -9.65 -4.08
N LEU A 351 -10.12 -9.78 -5.31
CA LEU A 351 -11.44 -10.33 -5.63
C LEU A 351 -11.65 -11.68 -4.95
N ARG A 352 -12.80 -11.84 -4.35
CA ARG A 352 -13.27 -13.09 -3.76
C ARG A 352 -14.47 -13.58 -4.58
N GLU A 353 -14.59 -14.87 -4.73
CA GLU A 353 -15.76 -15.47 -5.36
C GLU A 353 -16.71 -16.02 -4.27
N PRO A 354 -17.99 -15.68 -4.28
CA PRO A 354 -18.60 -14.62 -5.10
C PRO A 354 -18.14 -13.23 -4.67
N HIS A 355 -17.95 -12.31 -5.62
CA HIS A 355 -17.65 -10.92 -5.32
C HIS A 355 -18.95 -10.15 -5.12
N VAL A 356 -19.29 -9.87 -3.87
CA VAL A 356 -20.51 -9.18 -3.48
C VAL A 356 -20.18 -7.76 -3.02
N VAL A 357 -20.84 -6.76 -3.60
CA VAL A 357 -20.75 -5.35 -3.19
C VAL A 357 -22.13 -4.89 -2.77
N GLY A 358 -22.28 -4.56 -1.49
CA GLY A 358 -23.60 -4.38 -0.88
C GLY A 358 -24.41 -5.68 -1.00
N ASP A 359 -25.58 -5.61 -1.64
CA ASP A 359 -26.47 -6.75 -1.87
C ASP A 359 -26.31 -7.38 -3.26
N ARG A 360 -25.32 -6.95 -4.04
CA ARG A 360 -25.15 -7.38 -5.43
C ARG A 360 -23.97 -8.29 -5.63
N ASP A 361 -24.19 -9.47 -6.15
CA ASP A 361 -23.16 -10.31 -6.74
C ASP A 361 -22.71 -9.67 -8.07
N MET A 362 -21.43 -9.36 -8.19
CA MET A 362 -20.86 -8.68 -9.36
C MET A 362 -20.52 -9.65 -10.49
N GLY A 363 -20.69 -10.96 -10.29
CA GLY A 363 -20.51 -11.98 -11.32
C GLY A 363 -19.06 -12.17 -11.77
N ILE A 364 -18.08 -11.85 -10.90
CA ILE A 364 -16.64 -11.99 -11.15
C ILE A 364 -15.95 -12.74 -10.03
#